data_1b8b9bc5e36201081947457897130b00
#
_entry.id   1b8b9bc5e36201081947457897130b00
#
_cell.length_a   1.000
_cell.length_b   1.000
_cell.length_c   1.000
_cell.angle_alpha   90.00
_cell.angle_beta   90.00
_cell.angle_gamma   90.00
#
_symmetry.space_group_name_H-M   'P 1'
#
loop_
_entity.id
_entity.type
_entity.pdbx_description
1 polymer ?
#
loop_
_entity_poly.entity_id
_entity_poly.type
_entity_poly.pdbx_seq_one_letter_code
_entity_poly.pdbx_strand_id
1 'polypeptide(L)'
;MEFSTPTSLPNYQVKATYNDKILLLGSCFVENIGKKLDESKFQVCVNPFGTLYNPCSVASSIQTLLDRKIYKPSDLFKHGGCFHSFDHHSRFSSVDEEDCLRLINRQMSFASDYIT
;
A
#
# COMPACT_ATOMS: atom_id res chain seq x y z
N MET A 1 -26.62 28.50 -15.72
CA MET A 1 -26.72 27.51 -14.64
C MET A 1 -25.41 26.74 -14.51
N GLU A 2 -24.80 26.79 -13.37
CA GLU A 2 -23.58 26.01 -13.14
C GLU A 2 -23.94 24.62 -12.61
N PHE A 3 -23.38 23.57 -13.23
CA PHE A 3 -23.58 22.18 -12.79
C PHE A 3 -22.52 21.70 -11.81
N SER A 4 -21.52 22.53 -11.54
CA SER A 4 -20.48 22.24 -10.55
C SER A 4 -20.24 23.48 -9.67
N THR A 5 -19.88 23.22 -8.43
CA THR A 5 -19.51 24.30 -7.50
C THR A 5 -17.99 24.43 -7.50
N PRO A 6 -17.44 25.53 -8.00
CA PRO A 6 -15.99 25.71 -7.96
C PRO A 6 -15.52 25.84 -6.51
N THR A 7 -14.42 25.16 -6.20
CA THR A 7 -13.80 25.16 -4.89
C THR A 7 -12.42 25.79 -4.97
N SER A 8 -12.16 26.80 -4.14
CA SER A 8 -10.82 27.34 -4.00
C SER A 8 -9.95 26.37 -3.20
N LEU A 9 -8.82 25.98 -3.77
CA LEU A 9 -7.86 25.16 -3.04
C LEU A 9 -6.96 26.05 -2.19
N PRO A 10 -6.68 25.67 -0.94
CA PRO A 10 -5.73 26.39 -0.12
C PRO A 10 -4.32 26.28 -0.70
N ASN A 11 -3.51 27.32 -0.44
CA ASN A 11 -2.12 27.30 -0.84
C ASN A 11 -1.29 26.62 0.25
N TYR A 12 -1.02 25.32 0.08
CA TYR A 12 -0.25 24.54 1.05
C TYR A 12 1.25 24.87 0.93
N GLN A 13 1.92 24.95 2.08
CA GLN A 13 3.37 25.15 2.13
C GLN A 13 4.12 23.88 1.72
N VAL A 14 3.53 22.71 2.01
CA VAL A 14 4.11 21.41 1.65
C VAL A 14 3.37 20.87 0.43
N LYS A 15 4.11 20.61 -0.64
CA LYS A 15 3.58 20.05 -1.88
C LYS A 15 4.44 18.88 -2.32
N ALA A 16 3.80 17.85 -2.88
CA ALA A 16 4.51 16.73 -3.46
C ALA A 16 5.20 17.16 -4.76
N THR A 17 6.45 16.72 -4.93
CA THR A 17 7.24 16.96 -6.14
C THR A 17 7.64 15.62 -6.76
N TYR A 18 8.24 15.67 -7.96
CA TYR A 18 8.72 14.46 -8.64
C TYR A 18 9.87 13.78 -7.92
N ASN A 19 10.54 14.48 -7.01
CA ASN A 19 11.63 13.94 -6.21
C ASN A 19 11.14 13.25 -4.93
N ASP A 20 9.89 13.45 -4.57
CA ASP A 20 9.30 12.88 -3.37
C ASP A 20 8.83 11.44 -3.64
N LYS A 21 9.00 10.60 -2.64
CA LYS A 21 8.43 9.24 -2.64
C LYS A 21 7.08 9.30 -1.97
N ILE A 22 6.06 8.80 -2.66
CA ILE A 22 4.67 8.87 -2.20
C ILE A 22 4.17 7.47 -1.88
N LEU A 23 3.75 7.25 -0.64
CA LEU A 23 3.11 6.01 -0.21
C LEU A 23 1.61 6.23 -0.07
N LEU A 24 0.82 5.44 -0.77
CA LEU A 24 -0.63 5.50 -0.73
C LEU A 24 -1.20 4.23 -0.10
N LEU A 25 -2.05 4.40 0.89
CA LEU A 25 -2.75 3.32 1.59
C LEU A 25 -4.24 3.60 1.59
N GLY A 26 -5.05 2.61 1.30
CA GLY A 26 -6.49 2.75 1.35
C GLY A 26 -7.24 1.79 0.44
N SER A 27 -8.42 2.21 0.00
CA SER A 27 -9.32 1.43 -0.83
C SER A 27 -8.93 1.48 -2.32
N CYS A 28 -9.78 0.92 -3.16
CA CYS A 28 -9.60 0.95 -4.62
C CYS A 28 -9.54 2.37 -5.19
N PHE A 29 -10.13 3.36 -4.51
CA PHE A 29 -10.02 4.77 -4.91
C PHE A 29 -8.56 5.22 -4.90
N VAL A 30 -7.81 4.83 -3.86
CA VAL A 30 -6.38 5.13 -3.74
C VAL A 30 -5.59 4.47 -4.87
N GLU A 31 -5.96 3.27 -5.29
CA GLU A 31 -5.31 2.59 -6.41
C GLU A 31 -5.49 3.36 -7.72
N ASN A 32 -6.67 3.90 -7.96
CA ASN A 32 -6.93 4.72 -9.14
C ASN A 32 -6.14 6.02 -9.13
N ILE A 33 -6.03 6.68 -7.98
CA ILE A 33 -5.22 7.90 -7.83
C ILE A 33 -3.74 7.57 -8.02
N GLY A 34 -3.27 6.47 -7.43
CA GLY A 34 -1.89 6.03 -7.56
C GLY A 34 -1.49 5.75 -9.01
N LYS A 35 -2.39 5.13 -9.76
CA LYS A 35 -2.17 4.88 -11.19
C LYS A 35 -1.98 6.19 -11.97
N LYS A 36 -2.81 7.19 -11.69
CA LYS A 36 -2.70 8.51 -12.35
C LYS A 36 -1.39 9.21 -11.98
N LEU A 37 -0.97 9.13 -10.73
CA LEU A 37 0.30 9.70 -10.29
C LEU A 37 1.48 8.99 -10.95
N ASP A 38 1.44 7.68 -11.06
CA ASP A 38 2.49 6.90 -11.73
C ASP A 38 2.58 7.27 -13.22
N GLU A 39 1.44 7.39 -13.89
CA GLU A 39 1.39 7.83 -15.29
C GLU A 39 1.94 9.25 -15.47
N SER A 40 1.82 10.08 -14.44
CA SER A 40 2.36 11.45 -14.42
C SER A 40 3.81 11.51 -13.95
N LYS A 41 4.47 10.36 -13.81
CA LYS A 41 5.91 10.22 -13.47
C LYS A 41 6.26 10.52 -12.02
N PHE A 42 5.30 10.51 -11.11
CA PHE A 42 5.58 10.53 -9.68
C PHE A 42 6.09 9.16 -9.20
N GLN A 43 6.93 9.17 -8.17
CA GLN A 43 7.36 7.94 -7.52
C GLN A 43 6.31 7.53 -6.50
N VAL A 44 5.59 6.45 -6.78
CA VAL A 44 4.49 6.00 -5.90
C VAL A 44 4.62 4.53 -5.53
N CYS A 45 4.24 4.22 -4.30
CA CYS A 45 4.00 2.86 -3.84
C CYS A 45 2.54 2.80 -3.38
N VAL A 46 1.73 1.97 -4.01
CA VAL A 46 0.29 1.92 -3.78
C VAL A 46 -0.10 0.62 -3.13
N ASN A 47 -0.74 0.72 -1.96
CA ASN A 47 -1.32 -0.43 -1.25
C ASN A 47 -0.39 -1.65 -1.16
N PRO A 48 0.78 -1.53 -0.51
CA PRO A 48 1.71 -2.66 -0.38
C PRO A 48 1.11 -3.86 0.37
N PHE A 49 0.08 -3.64 1.18
CA PHE A 49 -0.68 -4.70 1.87
C PHE A 49 -1.95 -5.12 1.09
N GLY A 50 -2.24 -4.49 -0.03
CA GLY A 50 -3.50 -4.59 -0.72
C GLY A 50 -4.48 -3.53 -0.25
N THR A 51 -5.72 -3.59 -0.73
CA THR A 51 -6.75 -2.61 -0.37
C THR A 51 -7.08 -2.69 1.11
N LEU A 52 -7.19 -1.51 1.75
CA LEU A 52 -7.51 -1.36 3.17
C LEU A 52 -8.72 -0.44 3.32
N TYR A 53 -9.68 -0.84 4.14
CA TYR A 53 -10.93 -0.10 4.33
C TYR A 53 -11.09 0.45 5.75
N ASN A 54 -10.19 0.08 6.66
CA ASN A 54 -10.30 0.39 8.08
C ASN A 54 -9.12 1.25 8.52
N PRO A 55 -9.36 2.40 9.20
CA PRO A 55 -8.26 3.24 9.69
C PRO A 55 -7.28 2.52 10.61
N CYS A 56 -7.76 1.56 11.42
CA CYS A 56 -6.88 0.78 12.28
C CYS A 56 -5.93 -0.10 11.47
N SER A 57 -6.41 -0.67 10.36
CA SER A 57 -5.57 -1.46 9.45
C SER A 57 -4.53 -0.59 8.78
N VAL A 58 -4.88 0.64 8.40
CA VAL A 58 -3.92 1.60 7.82
C VAL A 58 -2.85 1.96 8.83
N ALA A 59 -3.23 2.28 10.06
CA ALA A 59 -2.27 2.60 11.13
C ALA A 59 -1.34 1.43 11.43
N SER A 60 -1.87 0.22 11.52
CA SER A 60 -1.09 -1.00 11.74
C SER A 60 -0.11 -1.24 10.59
N SER A 61 -0.52 -0.99 9.36
CA SER A 61 0.33 -1.12 8.18
C SER A 61 1.50 -0.15 8.21
N ILE A 62 1.25 1.10 8.56
CA ILE A 62 2.30 2.11 8.69
C ILE A 62 3.32 1.69 9.75
N GLN A 63 2.85 1.22 10.90
CA GLN A 63 3.74 0.77 11.98
C GLN A 63 4.59 -0.42 11.52
N THR A 64 4.00 -1.37 10.82
CA THR A 64 4.71 -2.53 10.28
C THR A 64 5.82 -2.11 9.32
N LEU A 65 5.57 -1.12 8.47
CA LEU A 65 6.58 -0.61 7.54
C LEU A 65 7.69 0.15 8.26
N LEU A 66 7.36 0.93 9.29
CA LEU A 66 8.35 1.66 10.09
C LEU A 66 9.27 0.68 10.85
N ASP A 67 8.72 -0.42 11.34
CA ASP A 67 9.45 -1.47 12.06
C ASP A 67 10.27 -2.35 11.12
N ARG A 68 10.10 -2.23 9.80
CA ARG A 68 10.74 -3.04 8.76
C ARG A 68 10.57 -4.54 9.04
N LYS A 69 9.35 -4.94 9.38
CA LYS A 69 9.03 -6.32 9.70
C LYS A 69 9.35 -7.26 8.53
N ILE A 70 10.01 -8.38 8.86
CA ILE A 70 10.24 -9.47 7.92
C ILE A 70 9.26 -10.59 8.28
N TYR A 71 8.43 -10.98 7.31
CA TYR A 71 7.45 -12.04 7.51
C TYR A 71 8.12 -13.41 7.46
N LYS A 72 7.71 -14.28 8.36
CA LYS A 72 8.22 -15.64 8.53
C LYS A 72 7.10 -16.65 8.24
N PRO A 73 7.42 -17.93 8.04
CA PRO A 73 6.37 -18.94 7.85
C PRO A 73 5.32 -18.97 8.95
N SER A 74 5.70 -18.66 10.19
CA SER A 74 4.79 -18.59 11.33
C SER A 74 3.76 -17.44 11.23
N ASP A 75 4.02 -16.45 10.39
CA ASP A 75 3.09 -15.34 10.16
C ASP A 75 2.00 -15.67 9.13
N LEU A 76 2.11 -16.80 8.47
CA LEU A 76 1.17 -17.26 7.46
C LEU A 76 0.21 -18.30 8.04
N PHE A 77 -0.96 -18.41 7.44
CA PHE A 77 -1.91 -19.48 7.72
C PHE A 77 -2.35 -20.14 6.40
N LYS A 78 -2.76 -21.40 6.49
CA LYS A 78 -3.22 -22.17 5.34
C LYS A 78 -4.75 -22.26 5.36
N HIS A 79 -5.38 -21.89 4.24
CA HIS A 79 -6.81 -21.99 4.05
C HIS A 79 -7.12 -22.26 2.58
N GLY A 80 -7.98 -23.22 2.31
CA GLY A 80 -8.35 -23.56 0.93
C GLY A 80 -7.20 -24.00 0.05
N GLY A 81 -6.15 -24.60 0.62
CA GLY A 81 -4.97 -25.05 -0.12
C GLY A 81 -3.95 -23.97 -0.42
N CYS A 82 -4.18 -22.73 0.04
CA CYS A 82 -3.27 -21.59 -0.17
C CYS A 82 -2.76 -21.04 1.15
N PHE A 83 -1.57 -20.45 1.12
CA PHE A 83 -1.01 -19.72 2.25
C PHE A 83 -1.41 -18.25 2.19
N HIS A 84 -1.80 -17.70 3.32
CA HIS A 84 -2.30 -16.33 3.45
C HIS A 84 -1.63 -15.60 4.60
N SER A 85 -1.62 -14.28 4.54
CA SER A 85 -1.24 -13.42 5.64
C SER A 85 -2.46 -12.64 6.12
N PHE A 86 -2.65 -12.51 7.44
CA PHE A 86 -3.75 -11.71 8.00
C PHE A 86 -3.61 -10.22 7.69
N ASP A 87 -2.39 -9.75 7.46
CA ASP A 87 -2.11 -8.34 7.21
C ASP A 87 -2.23 -7.95 5.74
N HIS A 88 -2.39 -8.94 4.83
CA HIS A 88 -2.31 -8.70 3.40
C HIS A 88 -3.58 -9.15 2.67
N HIS A 89 -3.87 -8.48 1.57
CA HIS A 89 -4.94 -8.87 0.66
C HIS A 89 -4.64 -10.24 0.03
N SER A 90 -5.69 -10.97 -0.36
CA SER A 90 -5.57 -12.31 -0.96
C SER A 90 -4.71 -12.38 -2.21
N ARG A 91 -4.46 -11.25 -2.88
CA ARG A 91 -3.54 -11.21 -4.05
C ARG A 91 -2.11 -11.65 -3.71
N PHE A 92 -1.74 -11.61 -2.42
CA PHE A 92 -0.44 -12.09 -1.95
C PHE A 92 -0.45 -13.58 -1.58
N SER A 93 -1.62 -14.21 -1.66
CA SER A 93 -1.76 -15.62 -1.32
C SER A 93 -1.22 -16.51 -2.42
N SER A 94 -0.66 -17.66 -2.04
CA SER A 94 -0.09 -18.64 -2.99
C SER A 94 -0.25 -20.05 -2.44
N VAL A 95 -0.25 -21.04 -3.33
CA VAL A 95 -0.21 -22.45 -2.96
C VAL A 95 1.16 -22.84 -2.40
N ASP A 96 2.20 -22.05 -2.68
CA ASP A 96 3.56 -22.26 -2.21
C ASP A 96 3.88 -21.26 -1.11
N GLU A 97 4.27 -21.75 0.06
CA GLU A 97 4.64 -20.94 1.21
C GLU A 97 5.81 -20.01 0.90
N GLU A 98 6.85 -20.52 0.20
CA GLU A 98 8.02 -19.72 -0.13
C GLU A 98 7.67 -18.59 -1.09
N ASP A 99 6.82 -18.84 -2.08
CA ASP A 99 6.36 -17.81 -3.01
C ASP A 99 5.54 -16.73 -2.29
N CYS A 100 4.67 -17.13 -1.39
CA CYS A 100 3.86 -16.19 -0.59
C CYS A 100 4.77 -15.28 0.24
N LEU A 101 5.72 -15.86 0.96
CA LEU A 101 6.69 -15.11 1.77
C LEU A 101 7.55 -14.18 0.92
N ARG A 102 8.02 -14.66 -0.23
CA ARG A 102 8.86 -13.87 -1.12
C ARG A 102 8.11 -12.65 -1.65
N LEU A 103 6.86 -12.82 -2.08
CA LEU A 103 6.04 -11.72 -2.56
C LEU A 103 5.79 -10.68 -1.47
N ILE A 104 5.41 -11.14 -0.27
CA ILE A 104 5.14 -10.28 0.87
C ILE A 104 6.39 -9.50 1.29
N ASN A 105 7.50 -10.20 1.51
CA ASN A 105 8.73 -9.58 1.98
C ASN A 105 9.34 -8.64 0.95
N ARG A 106 9.26 -8.98 -0.33
CA ARG A 106 9.71 -8.12 -1.42
C ARG A 106 8.92 -6.80 -1.44
N GLN A 107 7.61 -6.89 -1.32
CA GLN A 107 6.74 -5.72 -1.30
C GLN A 107 6.96 -4.87 -0.05
N MET A 108 7.16 -5.50 1.10
CA MET A 108 7.44 -4.80 2.35
C MET A 108 8.76 -4.05 2.31
N SER A 109 9.80 -4.65 1.78
CA SER A 109 11.09 -3.99 1.62
C SER A 109 10.98 -2.77 0.71
N PHE A 110 10.30 -2.92 -0.42
CA PHE A 110 10.07 -1.83 -1.36
C PHE A 110 9.28 -0.69 -0.71
N ALA A 111 8.19 -1.01 -0.02
CA ALA A 111 7.33 0.00 0.64
C ALA A 111 8.05 0.71 1.80
N SER A 112 8.87 -0.02 2.55
CA SER A 112 9.62 0.58 3.66
C SER A 112 10.58 1.67 3.19
N ASP A 113 11.12 1.55 1.98
CA ASP A 113 11.99 2.58 1.39
C ASP A 113 11.23 3.87 1.07
N TYR A 114 9.91 3.81 0.95
CA TYR A 114 9.06 4.99 0.72
C TYR A 114 8.74 5.76 1.99
N ILE A 115 8.90 5.15 3.17
CA ILE A 115 8.50 5.76 4.44
C ILE A 115 9.70 6.17 5.30
N THR A 116 10.88 5.69 4.97
CA THR A 116 12.11 6.01 5.72
C THR A 116 13.20 6.74 4.85
#